data_d595b8fce02dd460294729ffe7ad6c19
#
_entry.id   d595b8fce02dd460294729ffe7ad6c19
#
_cell.length_a   1.000
_cell.length_b   1.000
_cell.length_c   1.000
_cell.angle_alpha   90.00
_cell.angle_beta   90.00
_cell.angle_gamma   90.00
#
_symmetry.space_group_name_H-M   'P 1'
#
loop_
_entity.id
_entity.type
_entity.pdbx_description
1 polymer ?
#
loop_
_entity_poly.entity_id
_entity_poly.type
_entity_poly.pdbx_seq_one_letter_code
_entity_poly.pdbx_strand_id
1 'polypeptide(L)'
;MDISTEDLAGGITKVVLQGRFDTTGAVVIELPFNKIVTEQRKVIVDLSAVNFLASYGIRVLLVGAKIVKSKGGDLVIVCPDNNVAKVLKTAGMDVLIPIHQTETAATAALAS
;
A
#
# COMPACT_ATOMS: atom_id res chain seq x y z
N MET A 1 -9.62 -9.57 -6.78
CA MET A 1 -8.34 -8.85 -6.55
C MET A 1 -7.28 -9.83 -6.09
N ASP A 2 -6.08 -9.67 -6.59
CA ASP A 2 -4.95 -10.54 -6.23
C ASP A 2 -3.95 -9.80 -5.36
N ILE A 3 -3.28 -10.54 -4.48
CA ILE A 3 -2.24 -10.02 -3.61
C ILE A 3 -1.03 -10.95 -3.69
N SER A 4 0.15 -10.37 -3.85
CA SER A 4 1.41 -11.10 -3.81
C SER A 4 2.48 -10.25 -3.13
N THR A 5 3.59 -10.88 -2.75
CA THR A 5 4.70 -10.19 -2.09
C THR A 5 6.00 -10.47 -2.82
N GLU A 6 6.91 -9.52 -2.68
CA GLU A 6 8.26 -9.61 -3.23
C GLU A 6 9.21 -9.00 -2.22
N ASP A 7 10.27 -9.72 -1.86
CA ASP A 7 11.29 -9.21 -0.95
C ASP A 7 12.30 -8.39 -1.73
N LEU A 8 12.49 -7.15 -1.32
CA LEU A 8 13.47 -6.25 -1.90
C LEU A 8 14.68 -6.12 -0.98
N ALA A 9 15.77 -5.58 -1.51
CA ALA A 9 16.97 -5.31 -0.72
C ALA A 9 16.66 -4.36 0.44
N GLY A 10 17.37 -4.50 1.54
CA GLY A 10 17.24 -3.62 2.70
C GLY A 10 16.10 -3.97 3.64
N GLY A 11 15.57 -5.19 3.57
CA GLY A 11 14.49 -5.64 4.46
C GLY A 11 13.13 -5.08 4.09
N ILE A 12 12.95 -4.65 2.85
CA ILE A 12 11.70 -4.08 2.34
C ILE A 12 10.84 -5.20 1.77
N THR A 13 9.57 -5.24 2.16
CA THR A 13 8.57 -6.13 1.56
C THR A 13 7.67 -5.31 0.65
N LYS A 14 7.62 -5.69 -0.62
CA LYS A 14 6.72 -5.09 -1.59
C LYS A 14 5.46 -5.94 -1.68
N VAL A 15 4.32 -5.32 -1.38
CA VAL A 15 3.01 -5.96 -1.51
C VAL A 15 2.40 -5.49 -2.83
N VAL A 16 2.19 -6.42 -3.75
CA VAL A 16 1.59 -6.11 -5.05
C VAL A 16 0.11 -6.43 -5.01
N LEU A 17 -0.71 -5.40 -5.22
CA LEU A 17 -2.16 -5.55 -5.36
C LEU A 17 -2.51 -5.40 -6.82
N GLN A 18 -3.38 -6.27 -7.32
CA GLN A 18 -3.73 -6.29 -8.74
C GLN A 18 -5.23 -6.46 -8.92
N GLY A 19 -5.80 -5.59 -9.72
CA GLY A 19 -7.20 -5.66 -10.10
C GLY A 19 -8.01 -4.49 -9.59
N ARG A 20 -9.27 -4.76 -9.28
CA ARG A 20 -10.23 -3.75 -8.85
C ARG A 20 -10.32 -3.72 -7.32
N PHE A 21 -9.87 -2.61 -6.74
CA PHE A 21 -9.85 -2.44 -5.28
C PHE A 21 -11.18 -1.81 -4.82
N ASP A 22 -12.25 -2.50 -5.11
CA ASP A 22 -13.60 -2.16 -4.63
C ASP A 22 -13.86 -2.90 -3.31
N THR A 23 -15.09 -2.85 -2.81
CA THR A 23 -15.45 -3.50 -1.55
C THR A 23 -15.21 -5.00 -1.60
N THR A 24 -15.59 -5.66 -2.70
CA THR A 24 -15.36 -7.10 -2.87
C THR A 24 -13.87 -7.43 -2.89
N GLY A 25 -13.09 -6.67 -3.65
CA GLY A 25 -11.64 -6.84 -3.72
C GLY A 25 -10.98 -6.63 -2.37
N ALA A 26 -11.39 -5.60 -1.65
CA ALA A 26 -10.84 -5.30 -0.33
C ALA A 26 -11.11 -6.42 0.68
N VAL A 27 -12.31 -6.98 0.67
CA VAL A 27 -12.66 -8.11 1.55
C VAL A 27 -11.77 -9.32 1.26
N VAL A 28 -11.49 -9.59 -0.01
CA VAL A 28 -10.65 -10.72 -0.39
C VAL A 28 -9.23 -10.60 0.14
N ILE A 29 -8.64 -9.40 0.09
CA ILE A 29 -7.22 -9.23 0.41
C ILE A 29 -6.96 -8.77 1.85
N GLU A 30 -7.99 -8.39 2.59
CA GLU A 30 -7.84 -7.75 3.90
C GLU A 30 -7.07 -8.63 4.90
N LEU A 31 -7.43 -9.89 5.06
CA LEU A 31 -6.75 -10.78 6.01
C LEU A 31 -5.31 -11.04 5.62
N PRO A 32 -4.99 -11.45 4.37
CA PRO A 32 -3.60 -11.66 4.01
C PRO A 32 -2.79 -10.37 4.06
N PHE A 33 -3.37 -9.22 3.71
CA PHE A 33 -2.70 -7.93 3.81
C PHE A 33 -2.37 -7.60 5.28
N ASN A 34 -3.33 -7.73 6.17
CA ASN A 34 -3.11 -7.46 7.59
C ASN A 34 -2.04 -8.37 8.20
N LYS A 35 -1.97 -9.63 7.77
CA LYS A 35 -0.93 -10.55 8.21
C LYS A 35 0.46 -10.05 7.79
N ILE A 36 0.60 -9.63 6.54
CA ILE A 36 1.87 -9.12 6.02
C ILE A 36 2.32 -7.89 6.81
N VAL A 37 1.45 -6.89 6.98
CA VAL A 37 1.82 -5.65 7.67
C VAL A 37 2.05 -5.85 9.16
N THR A 38 1.48 -6.89 9.76
CA THR A 38 1.76 -7.25 11.15
C THR A 38 3.17 -7.79 11.32
N GLU A 39 3.70 -8.48 10.32
CA GLU A 39 5.01 -9.15 10.38
C GLU A 39 6.16 -8.30 9.84
N GLN A 40 5.89 -7.24 9.08
CA GLN A 40 6.93 -6.47 8.39
C GLN A 40 7.03 -5.05 8.93
N ARG A 41 8.22 -4.43 8.83
CA ARG A 41 8.46 -3.06 9.28
C ARG A 41 8.69 -2.06 8.15
N LYS A 42 9.12 -2.52 6.98
CA LYS A 42 9.32 -1.68 5.79
C LYS A 42 8.46 -2.25 4.68
N VAL A 43 7.40 -1.55 4.35
CA VAL A 43 6.40 -2.06 3.41
C VAL A 43 6.16 -1.05 2.29
N ILE A 44 6.23 -1.55 1.06
CA ILE A 44 5.76 -0.82 -0.12
C ILE A 44 4.46 -1.48 -0.55
N VAL A 45 3.39 -0.72 -0.69
CA VAL A 45 2.16 -1.20 -1.31
C VAL A 45 2.13 -0.70 -2.75
N ASP A 46 2.26 -1.61 -3.68
CA ASP A 46 2.30 -1.29 -5.11
C ASP A 46 0.89 -1.37 -5.71
N LEU A 47 0.38 -0.22 -6.11
CA LEU A 47 -0.93 -0.09 -6.74
C LEU A 47 -0.84 0.11 -8.25
N SER A 48 0.32 -0.18 -8.87
CA SER A 48 0.52 0.00 -10.32
C SER A 48 -0.48 -0.78 -11.17
N ALA A 49 -0.93 -1.92 -10.68
CA ALA A 49 -1.90 -2.78 -11.38
C ALA A 49 -3.33 -2.64 -10.84
N VAL A 50 -3.59 -1.60 -10.04
CA VAL A 50 -4.91 -1.27 -9.52
C VAL A 50 -5.53 -0.20 -10.40
N ASN A 51 -6.71 -0.46 -10.94
CA ASN A 51 -7.39 0.44 -11.87
C ASN A 51 -8.62 1.13 -11.28
N PHE A 52 -8.97 0.80 -10.05
CA PHE A 52 -10.11 1.38 -9.35
C PHE A 52 -9.89 1.26 -7.84
N LEU A 53 -10.28 2.30 -7.10
CA LEU A 53 -10.12 2.32 -5.64
C LEU A 53 -11.37 2.91 -5.00
N ALA A 54 -12.02 2.13 -4.12
CA ALA A 54 -13.19 2.54 -3.36
C ALA A 54 -12.86 2.74 -1.88
N SER A 55 -13.81 3.29 -1.14
CA SER A 55 -13.63 3.69 0.27
C SER A 55 -13.14 2.55 1.17
N TYR A 56 -13.65 1.34 0.98
CA TYR A 56 -13.21 0.20 1.79
C TYR A 56 -11.74 -0.14 1.54
N GLY A 57 -11.28 -0.06 0.30
CA GLY A 57 -9.88 -0.26 -0.04
C GLY A 57 -8.98 0.79 0.62
N ILE A 58 -9.42 2.05 0.62
CA ILE A 58 -8.71 3.13 1.30
C ILE A 58 -8.57 2.81 2.79
N ARG A 59 -9.65 2.34 3.41
CA ARG A 59 -9.63 1.96 4.83
C ARG A 59 -8.66 0.82 5.11
N VAL A 60 -8.61 -0.20 4.26
CA VAL A 60 -7.66 -1.32 4.40
C VAL A 60 -6.23 -0.80 4.37
N LEU A 61 -5.91 0.09 3.43
CA LEU A 61 -4.58 0.69 3.33
C LEU A 61 -4.23 1.50 4.59
N LEU A 62 -5.17 2.30 5.08
CA LEU A 62 -4.96 3.12 6.27
C LEU A 62 -4.71 2.27 7.50
N VAL A 63 -5.51 1.22 7.72
CA VAL A 63 -5.31 0.30 8.84
C VAL A 63 -3.95 -0.37 8.77
N GLY A 64 -3.55 -0.82 7.58
CA GLY A 64 -2.23 -1.41 7.37
C GLY A 64 -1.09 -0.46 7.73
N ALA A 65 -1.20 0.80 7.29
CA ALA A 65 -0.20 1.81 7.62
C ALA A 65 -0.10 2.06 9.13
N LYS A 66 -1.22 2.10 9.82
CA LYS A 66 -1.24 2.26 11.28
C LYS A 66 -0.59 1.08 12.00
N ILE A 67 -0.82 -0.15 11.52
CA ILE A 67 -0.21 -1.34 12.09
C ILE A 67 1.31 -1.26 11.98
N VAL A 68 1.82 -0.94 10.79
CA VAL A 68 3.28 -0.83 10.57
C VAL A 68 3.86 0.28 11.43
N LYS A 69 3.20 1.45 11.48
CA LYS A 69 3.67 2.60 12.24
C LYS A 69 3.73 2.30 13.74
N SER A 70 2.78 1.54 14.26
CA SER A 70 2.73 1.18 15.69
C SER A 70 3.93 0.36 16.13
N LYS A 71 4.63 -0.29 15.22
CA LYS A 71 5.85 -1.07 15.49
C LYS A 71 7.12 -0.28 15.23
N GLY A 72 7.01 1.01 14.92
CA GLY A 72 8.15 1.84 14.56
C GLY A 72 8.61 1.66 13.11
N GLY A 73 7.78 1.04 12.26
CA GLY A 73 8.07 0.87 10.85
C GLY A 73 7.43 1.95 9.97
N ASP A 74 7.55 1.77 8.68
CA ASP A 74 6.99 2.69 7.69
C ASP A 74 6.36 1.92 6.54
N LEU A 75 5.19 2.39 6.10
CA LEU A 75 4.50 1.90 4.91
C LEU A 75 4.35 3.06 3.94
N VAL A 76 4.73 2.84 2.69
CA VAL A 76 4.56 3.81 1.61
C VAL A 76 3.80 3.17 0.46
N ILE A 77 3.20 4.00 -0.38
CA ILE A 77 2.42 3.56 -1.54
C ILE A 77 3.13 3.93 -2.82
N VAL A 78 3.17 3.02 -3.79
CA VAL A 78 3.55 3.29 -5.18
C VAL A 78 2.28 3.33 -6.01
N CYS A 79 1.99 4.47 -6.61
CA CYS A 79 0.79 4.67 -7.40
C CYS A 79 1.09 5.58 -8.60
N PRO A 80 1.46 5.00 -9.77
CA PRO A 80 1.74 5.80 -10.96
C PRO A 80 0.47 6.27 -11.67
N ASP A 81 -0.68 5.63 -11.45
CA ASP A 81 -1.94 6.01 -12.09
C ASP A 81 -2.49 7.28 -11.45
N ASN A 82 -2.66 8.33 -12.27
CA ASN A 82 -3.14 9.63 -11.78
C ASN A 82 -4.56 9.59 -11.24
N ASN A 83 -5.43 8.75 -11.79
CA ASN A 83 -6.81 8.66 -11.33
C ASN A 83 -6.90 8.01 -9.94
N VAL A 84 -6.16 6.93 -9.73
CA VAL A 84 -6.12 6.26 -8.40
C VAL A 84 -5.42 7.17 -7.39
N ALA A 85 -4.31 7.81 -7.77
CA ALA A 85 -3.61 8.75 -6.90
C ALA A 85 -4.51 9.91 -6.48
N LYS A 86 -5.34 10.43 -7.40
CA LYS A 86 -6.30 11.50 -7.11
C LYS A 86 -7.33 11.07 -6.07
N VAL A 87 -7.82 9.83 -6.15
CA VAL A 87 -8.76 9.29 -5.16
C VAL A 87 -8.10 9.27 -3.78
N LEU A 88 -6.85 8.80 -3.70
CA LEU A 88 -6.10 8.79 -2.44
C LEU A 88 -5.93 10.20 -1.86
N LYS A 89 -5.56 11.17 -2.69
CA LYS A 89 -5.37 12.57 -2.28
C LYS A 89 -6.67 13.20 -1.81
N THR A 90 -7.76 12.95 -2.53
CA THR A 90 -9.08 13.48 -2.17
C THR A 90 -9.54 12.93 -0.82
N ALA A 91 -9.18 11.70 -0.49
CA ALA A 91 -9.47 11.09 0.81
C ALA A 91 -8.49 11.52 1.91
N GLY A 92 -7.51 12.38 1.60
CA GLY A 92 -6.51 12.84 2.58
C GLY A 92 -5.42 11.83 2.90
N MET A 93 -5.29 10.77 2.13
CA MET A 93 -4.34 9.69 2.40
C MET A 93 -2.88 10.11 2.21
N ASP A 94 -2.62 11.08 1.33
CA ASP A 94 -1.28 11.60 1.08
C ASP A 94 -0.69 12.34 2.29
N VAL A 95 -1.53 12.79 3.21
CA VAL A 95 -1.08 13.38 4.48
C VAL A 95 -0.65 12.30 5.47
N LEU A 96 -1.29 11.14 5.40
CA LEU A 96 -1.09 10.04 6.35
C LEU A 96 -0.06 9.02 5.87
N ILE A 97 0.02 8.81 4.56
CA ILE A 97 0.88 7.79 3.94
C ILE A 97 1.59 8.42 2.75
N PRO A 98 2.94 8.38 2.70
CA PRO A 98 3.66 8.86 1.52
C PRO A 98 3.27 8.09 0.26
N ILE A 99 3.02 8.82 -0.82
CA ILE A 99 2.65 8.24 -2.11
C ILE A 99 3.72 8.62 -3.13
N HIS A 100 4.31 7.61 -3.76
CA HIS A 100 5.35 7.79 -4.77
C HIS A 100 4.87 7.28 -6.13
N GLN A 101 5.40 7.84 -7.21
CA GLN A 101 5.05 7.39 -8.56
C GLN A 101 5.85 6.15 -8.98
N THR A 102 7.01 5.91 -8.38
CA THR A 102 7.92 4.83 -8.78
C THR A 102 8.39 4.03 -7.58
N GLU A 103 8.72 2.77 -7.82
CA GLU A 103 9.34 1.91 -6.83
C GLU A 103 10.69 2.47 -6.37
N THR A 104 11.48 3.04 -7.28
CA THR A 104 12.77 3.64 -6.95
C THR A 104 12.63 4.72 -5.90
N ALA A 105 11.67 5.64 -6.07
CA ALA A 105 11.42 6.71 -5.10
C ALA A 105 10.95 6.15 -3.76
N ALA A 106 10.06 5.15 -3.77
CA ALA A 106 9.56 4.51 -2.56
C ALA A 106 10.67 3.79 -1.80
N THR A 107 11.53 3.06 -2.51
CA THR A 107 12.66 2.34 -1.92
C THR A 107 13.64 3.32 -1.27
N ALA A 108 13.94 4.42 -1.94
CA ALA A 108 14.82 5.45 -1.40
C ALA A 108 14.24 6.06 -0.11
N ALA A 109 12.94 6.28 -0.06
CA ALA A 109 12.28 6.84 1.13
C ALA A 109 12.37 5.88 2.33
N LEU A 110 12.37 4.56 2.10
CA LEU A 110 12.45 3.56 3.16
C LEU A 110 13.88 3.20 3.56
N ALA A 111 14.87 3.57 2.76
CA ALA A 111 16.27 3.18 2.98
C ALA A 111 16.95 3.99 4.07
N SER A 112 16.35 5.08 4.50
CA SER A 112 16.95 5.97 5.51
C SER A 112 16.76 5.49 6.94
#